data_95ef59344f7b28815cc6a2d9a680fbf0
#
_entry.id   95ef59344f7b28815cc6a2d9a680fbf0
#
_cell.length_a   1.000
_cell.length_b   1.000
_cell.length_c   1.000
_cell.angle_alpha   90.00
_cell.angle_beta   90.00
_cell.angle_gamma   90.00
#
_symmetry.space_group_name_H-M   'P 1'
#
loop_
_entity.id
_entity.type
_entity.pdbx_description
1 polymer ?
#
loop_
_entity_poly.entity_id
_entity_poly.type
_entity_poly.pdbx_seq_one_letter_code
_entity_poly.pdbx_strand_id
1 'polypeptide(L)'
;MKEKVAIIDSLGAHGSSHHFYLFGQAEGLEKSGVSVSIYTNNVTKDPNYEGVKFYQFYKDIFGGKSKLFSAIRYVFGSISSLLHARFNSVKICHYHLFHVNILVFFDFILSKILGMKVVYTIHDVVSFENTRSNDRLSNWIYKRANKIITHNKFSKEIFRGHYKNINTEIDIIPHGNYVPFLKVKNDKTLSRNYLRIPQEKKVLLFFGMIKKVKGLEVLLQAMKKVIANNSDVFLVIAGRVWENDFSIYQKIINDNNLSDYCLIHNKFIPHEDVDHYYASADLVVLPYKRIYQSGVLMMSMSYEKAVIVSDLPPLIEVVEDMKTGFVFESENSESLSEKLNRILSDTNKLEEVRIEGSNHIKSKYDWLEIGKEMKKSYQSIL
;
A
#
# COMPACT_ATOMS: atom_id res chain seq x y z
N MET A 1 -30.55 -5.05 -13.34
CA MET A 1 -29.29 -5.52 -13.98
C MET A 1 -28.15 -5.22 -13.03
N LYS A 2 -27.15 -6.14 -12.87
CA LYS A 2 -25.94 -5.83 -12.09
C LYS A 2 -25.19 -4.67 -12.76
N GLU A 3 -24.68 -3.74 -11.97
CA GLU A 3 -23.78 -2.69 -12.43
C GLU A 3 -22.51 -3.32 -12.99
N LYS A 4 -21.99 -2.81 -14.12
CA LYS A 4 -20.79 -3.32 -14.76
C LYS A 4 -19.68 -2.27 -14.66
N VAL A 5 -18.54 -2.68 -14.08
CA VAL A 5 -17.38 -1.83 -13.85
C VAL A 5 -16.14 -2.46 -14.48
N ALA A 6 -15.34 -1.65 -15.18
CA ALA A 6 -13.99 -1.98 -15.61
C ALA A 6 -12.98 -1.35 -14.65
N ILE A 7 -12.20 -2.16 -13.96
CA ILE A 7 -11.01 -1.71 -13.25
C ILE A 7 -9.86 -1.76 -14.26
N ILE A 8 -9.31 -0.60 -14.59
CA ILE A 8 -8.23 -0.47 -15.57
C ILE A 8 -6.96 -0.07 -14.84
N ASP A 9 -6.03 -1.00 -14.77
CA ASP A 9 -4.76 -0.82 -14.11
C ASP A 9 -3.61 -1.47 -14.90
N SER A 10 -2.87 -0.64 -15.59
CA SER A 10 -1.71 -1.09 -16.37
C SER A 10 -0.51 -1.48 -15.51
N LEU A 11 -0.47 -1.06 -14.22
CA LEU A 11 0.64 -1.29 -13.31
C LEU A 11 0.64 -2.73 -12.76
N GLY A 12 -0.50 -3.22 -12.29
CA GLY A 12 -0.67 -4.58 -11.80
C GLY A 12 0.45 -5.07 -10.88
N ALA A 13 0.95 -6.27 -11.13
CA ALA A 13 2.04 -6.88 -10.36
C ALA A 13 3.41 -6.20 -10.58
N HIS A 14 3.59 -5.40 -11.63
CA HIS A 14 4.81 -4.61 -11.81
C HIS A 14 4.96 -3.56 -10.70
N GLY A 15 3.86 -3.08 -10.12
CA GLY A 15 3.81 -2.19 -8.96
C GLY A 15 4.01 -2.90 -7.61
N SER A 16 4.77 -3.98 -7.56
CA SER A 16 5.00 -4.76 -6.33
C SER A 16 3.70 -5.37 -5.78
N SER A 17 3.25 -4.99 -4.56
CA SER A 17 2.03 -5.55 -3.94
C SER A 17 0.72 -4.88 -4.38
N HIS A 18 0.76 -3.93 -5.31
CA HIS A 18 -0.43 -3.17 -5.73
C HIS A 18 -1.54 -4.06 -6.33
N HIS A 19 -1.18 -5.13 -7.04
CA HIS A 19 -2.14 -6.07 -7.59
C HIS A 19 -3.04 -6.74 -6.53
N PHE A 20 -2.60 -6.90 -5.29
CA PHE A 20 -3.45 -7.41 -4.21
C PHE A 20 -4.57 -6.43 -3.86
N TYR A 21 -4.30 -5.12 -3.94
CA TYR A 21 -5.35 -4.12 -3.80
C TYR A 21 -6.41 -4.29 -4.90
N LEU A 22 -5.98 -4.43 -6.17
CA LEU A 22 -6.90 -4.64 -7.29
C LEU A 22 -7.75 -5.89 -7.12
N PHE A 23 -7.14 -6.97 -6.65
CA PHE A 23 -7.81 -8.25 -6.45
C PHE A 23 -8.83 -8.18 -5.32
N GLY A 24 -8.46 -7.62 -4.18
CA GLY A 24 -9.38 -7.42 -3.06
C GLY A 24 -10.55 -6.49 -3.44
N GLN A 25 -10.27 -5.40 -4.13
CA GLN A 25 -11.30 -4.50 -4.64
C GLN A 25 -12.28 -5.23 -5.57
N ALA A 26 -11.76 -6.02 -6.53
CA ALA A 26 -12.58 -6.73 -7.48
C ALA A 26 -13.45 -7.81 -6.82
N GLU A 27 -12.87 -8.57 -5.89
CA GLU A 27 -13.57 -9.58 -5.12
C GLU A 27 -14.67 -8.96 -4.23
N GLY A 28 -14.33 -7.89 -3.50
CA GLY A 28 -15.30 -7.18 -2.65
C GLY A 28 -16.47 -6.59 -3.44
N LEU A 29 -16.20 -6.01 -4.60
CA LEU A 29 -17.22 -5.51 -5.52
C LEU A 29 -18.10 -6.64 -6.07
N GLU A 30 -17.51 -7.75 -6.49
CA GLU A 30 -18.26 -8.91 -6.99
C GLU A 30 -19.19 -9.45 -5.92
N LYS A 31 -18.68 -9.70 -4.71
CA LYS A 31 -19.46 -10.14 -3.55
C LYS A 31 -20.55 -9.14 -3.16
N SER A 32 -20.39 -7.85 -3.44
CA SER A 32 -21.42 -6.83 -3.25
C SER A 32 -22.44 -6.77 -4.39
N GLY A 33 -22.30 -7.61 -5.42
CA GLY A 33 -23.23 -7.76 -6.55
C GLY A 33 -22.93 -6.84 -7.74
N VAL A 34 -21.70 -6.32 -7.87
CA VAL A 34 -21.21 -5.60 -9.04
C VAL A 34 -20.54 -6.59 -10.01
N SER A 35 -20.77 -6.47 -11.32
CA SER A 35 -20.06 -7.26 -12.32
C SER A 35 -18.74 -6.58 -12.66
N VAL A 36 -17.62 -7.22 -12.31
CA VAL A 36 -16.28 -6.64 -12.43
C VAL A 36 -15.49 -7.25 -13.57
N SER A 37 -14.76 -6.41 -14.30
CA SER A 37 -13.74 -6.83 -15.28
C SER A 37 -12.44 -6.09 -14.97
N ILE A 38 -11.36 -6.83 -14.75
CA ILE A 38 -10.00 -6.28 -14.57
C ILE A 38 -9.29 -6.25 -15.93
N TYR A 39 -8.66 -5.12 -16.26
CA TYR A 39 -7.82 -4.95 -17.44
C TYR A 39 -6.43 -4.54 -16.98
N THR A 40 -5.43 -5.40 -17.18
CA THR A 40 -4.09 -5.19 -16.62
C THR A 40 -2.98 -5.67 -17.59
N ASN A 41 -1.74 -5.66 -17.11
CA ASN A 41 -0.57 -6.09 -17.86
C ASN A 41 -0.38 -7.63 -17.86
N ASN A 42 0.44 -8.12 -18.77
CA ASN A 42 0.71 -9.55 -18.96
C ASN A 42 1.61 -10.20 -17.90
N VAL A 43 2.21 -9.44 -16.99
CA VAL A 43 2.96 -9.97 -15.83
C VAL A 43 2.04 -10.26 -14.63
N THR A 44 0.86 -9.67 -14.59
CA THR A 44 -0.13 -9.86 -13.52
C THR A 44 -0.89 -11.16 -13.79
N LYS A 45 -0.75 -12.13 -12.92
CA LYS A 45 -1.46 -13.43 -13.04
C LYS A 45 -2.92 -13.28 -12.64
N ASP A 46 -3.79 -14.03 -13.34
CA ASP A 46 -5.21 -14.10 -13.00
C ASP A 46 -5.37 -14.70 -11.58
N PRO A 47 -6.08 -14.04 -10.68
CA PRO A 47 -6.38 -14.59 -9.36
C PRO A 47 -7.41 -15.72 -9.39
N ASN A 48 -8.08 -15.97 -10.54
CA ASN A 48 -9.13 -16.96 -10.74
C ASN A 48 -10.32 -16.78 -9.77
N TYR A 49 -10.75 -15.56 -9.52
CA TYR A 49 -11.93 -15.30 -8.68
C TYR A 49 -13.21 -15.54 -9.45
N GLU A 50 -14.11 -16.32 -8.84
CA GLU A 50 -15.43 -16.55 -9.41
C GLU A 50 -16.18 -15.23 -9.62
N GLY A 51 -16.78 -15.06 -10.80
CA GLY A 51 -17.55 -13.84 -11.14
C GLY A 51 -16.71 -12.62 -11.57
N VAL A 52 -15.39 -12.63 -11.40
CA VAL A 52 -14.49 -11.58 -11.86
C VAL A 52 -13.88 -11.96 -13.22
N LYS A 53 -14.04 -11.09 -14.20
CA LYS A 53 -13.41 -11.27 -15.51
C LYS A 53 -12.04 -10.63 -15.55
N PHE A 54 -11.05 -11.31 -16.13
CA PHE A 54 -9.66 -10.88 -16.11
C PHE A 54 -9.07 -10.83 -17.52
N TYR A 55 -8.45 -9.70 -17.90
CA TYR A 55 -7.90 -9.45 -19.23
C TYR A 55 -6.53 -8.80 -19.16
N GLN A 56 -5.56 -9.33 -19.94
CA GLN A 56 -4.18 -8.86 -20.01
C GLN A 56 -3.94 -8.14 -21.35
N PHE A 57 -4.53 -6.96 -21.53
CA PHE A 57 -4.39 -6.21 -22.79
C PHE A 57 -3.14 -5.32 -22.84
N TYR A 58 -2.54 -5.00 -21.69
CA TYR A 58 -1.30 -4.22 -21.64
C TYR A 58 -0.08 -5.15 -21.72
N LYS A 59 0.30 -5.52 -22.96
CA LYS A 59 1.40 -6.47 -23.20
C LYS A 59 2.74 -5.76 -23.30
N ASP A 60 3.75 -6.25 -22.55
CA ASP A 60 5.15 -5.84 -22.62
C ASP A 60 5.37 -4.32 -22.57
N ILE A 61 4.57 -3.63 -21.74
CA ILE A 61 4.66 -2.18 -21.54
C ILE A 61 5.82 -1.79 -20.61
N PHE A 62 6.38 -2.74 -19.86
CA PHE A 62 7.51 -2.55 -18.95
C PHE A 62 8.74 -3.31 -19.41
N GLY A 63 9.94 -2.84 -19.01
CA GLY A 63 11.22 -3.52 -19.28
C GLY A 63 11.75 -3.38 -20.70
N GLY A 64 11.05 -2.68 -21.59
CA GLY A 64 11.48 -2.45 -22.97
C GLY A 64 12.65 -1.46 -23.09
N LYS A 65 13.55 -1.68 -24.06
CA LYS A 65 14.69 -0.77 -24.34
C LYS A 65 14.25 0.61 -24.84
N SER A 66 13.04 0.76 -25.38
CA SER A 66 12.52 2.01 -25.94
C SER A 66 11.23 2.47 -25.24
N LYS A 67 11.27 3.64 -24.65
CA LYS A 67 10.09 4.29 -24.04
C LYS A 67 8.97 4.56 -25.05
N LEU A 68 9.32 4.84 -26.32
CA LEU A 68 8.35 5.10 -27.38
C LEU A 68 7.54 3.82 -27.71
N PHE A 69 8.20 2.67 -27.88
CA PHE A 69 7.49 1.43 -28.12
C PHE A 69 6.63 1.00 -26.92
N SER A 70 7.10 1.22 -25.68
CA SER A 70 6.28 0.99 -24.49
C SER A 70 5.03 1.88 -24.47
N ALA A 71 5.17 3.15 -24.84
CA ALA A 71 4.03 4.07 -24.94
C ALA A 71 3.03 3.64 -26.04
N ILE A 72 3.51 3.21 -27.20
CA ILE A 72 2.66 2.69 -28.29
C ILE A 72 1.89 1.45 -27.82
N ARG A 73 2.56 0.49 -27.18
CA ARG A 73 1.92 -0.72 -26.61
C ARG A 73 0.90 -0.36 -25.54
N TYR A 74 1.19 0.63 -24.70
CA TYR A 74 0.24 1.15 -23.71
C TYR A 74 -1.03 1.68 -24.40
N VAL A 75 -0.88 2.53 -25.42
CA VAL A 75 -2.02 3.08 -26.18
C VAL A 75 -2.87 1.98 -26.82
N PHE A 76 -2.24 0.97 -27.43
CA PHE A 76 -2.98 -0.20 -27.95
C PHE A 76 -3.70 -0.98 -26.85
N GLY A 77 -3.05 -1.19 -25.69
CA GLY A 77 -3.67 -1.82 -24.52
C GLY A 77 -4.89 -1.05 -24.04
N SER A 78 -4.78 0.29 -23.95
CA SER A 78 -5.88 1.17 -23.54
C SER A 78 -7.05 1.12 -24.52
N ILE A 79 -6.79 1.24 -25.83
CA ILE A 79 -7.82 1.14 -26.87
C ILE A 79 -8.54 -0.20 -26.77
N SER A 80 -7.78 -1.30 -26.72
CA SER A 80 -8.34 -2.66 -26.66
C SER A 80 -9.17 -2.86 -25.38
N SER A 81 -8.67 -2.42 -24.23
CA SER A 81 -9.36 -2.52 -22.94
C SER A 81 -10.68 -1.76 -22.94
N LEU A 82 -10.66 -0.50 -23.38
CA LEU A 82 -11.82 0.37 -23.35
C LEU A 82 -12.89 -0.02 -24.37
N LEU A 83 -12.48 -0.38 -25.60
CA LEU A 83 -13.43 -0.90 -26.60
C LEU A 83 -14.05 -2.22 -26.13
N HIS A 84 -13.25 -3.17 -25.64
CA HIS A 84 -13.77 -4.42 -25.10
C HIS A 84 -14.73 -4.19 -23.94
N ALA A 85 -14.40 -3.30 -23.00
CA ALA A 85 -15.29 -2.93 -21.90
C ALA A 85 -16.60 -2.34 -22.42
N ARG A 86 -16.54 -1.42 -23.38
CA ARG A 86 -17.71 -0.77 -23.97
C ARG A 86 -18.63 -1.76 -24.70
N PHE A 87 -18.07 -2.67 -25.51
CA PHE A 87 -18.84 -3.74 -26.19
C PHE A 87 -19.49 -4.71 -25.19
N ASN A 88 -18.92 -4.89 -23.99
CA ASN A 88 -19.52 -5.67 -22.92
C ASN A 88 -20.50 -4.85 -22.07
N SER A 89 -20.93 -3.67 -22.53
CA SER A 89 -21.89 -2.78 -21.87
C SER A 89 -21.42 -2.29 -20.49
N VAL A 90 -20.12 -2.16 -20.30
CA VAL A 90 -19.56 -1.51 -19.12
C VAL A 90 -19.81 -0.01 -19.22
N LYS A 91 -20.27 0.58 -18.12
CA LYS A 91 -20.57 2.02 -18.04
C LYS A 91 -19.57 2.83 -17.23
N ILE A 92 -18.81 2.19 -16.35
CA ILE A 92 -17.87 2.82 -15.43
C ILE A 92 -16.47 2.27 -15.67
N CYS A 93 -15.51 3.16 -15.90
CA CYS A 93 -14.08 2.86 -15.85
C CYS A 93 -13.51 3.40 -14.54
N HIS A 94 -12.92 2.52 -13.74
CA HIS A 94 -12.24 2.86 -12.52
C HIS A 94 -10.74 2.72 -12.70
N TYR A 95 -9.99 3.79 -12.48
CA TYR A 95 -8.54 3.86 -12.62
C TYR A 95 -7.87 4.10 -11.28
N HIS A 96 -6.68 3.53 -11.09
CA HIS A 96 -5.81 3.77 -9.95
C HIS A 96 -4.69 4.72 -10.33
N LEU A 97 -4.56 5.83 -9.62
CA LEU A 97 -3.59 6.88 -9.94
C LEU A 97 -2.57 7.07 -8.81
N PHE A 98 -1.30 6.94 -9.16
CA PHE A 98 -0.15 7.37 -8.36
C PHE A 98 0.38 8.72 -8.84
N HIS A 99 0.26 9.01 -10.14
CA HIS A 99 0.60 10.27 -10.77
C HIS A 99 -0.18 10.43 -12.08
N VAL A 100 -0.32 11.65 -12.55
CA VAL A 100 -0.97 11.98 -13.83
C VAL A 100 0.07 12.31 -14.88
N ASN A 101 -0.03 11.65 -16.04
CA ASN A 101 0.80 11.88 -17.21
C ASN A 101 -0.06 11.91 -18.49
N ILE A 102 0.57 12.07 -19.64
CA ILE A 102 -0.13 12.15 -20.94
C ILE A 102 -0.87 10.86 -21.30
N LEU A 103 -0.42 9.69 -20.83
CA LEU A 103 -1.09 8.42 -21.12
C LEU A 103 -2.38 8.29 -20.29
N VAL A 104 -2.37 8.72 -19.03
CA VAL A 104 -3.57 8.83 -18.19
C VAL A 104 -4.59 9.80 -18.81
N PHE A 105 -4.10 10.91 -19.36
CA PHE A 105 -4.94 11.85 -20.08
C PHE A 105 -5.59 11.21 -21.32
N PHE A 106 -4.82 10.45 -22.09
CA PHE A 106 -5.34 9.69 -23.23
C PHE A 106 -6.45 8.72 -22.81
N ASP A 107 -6.24 7.94 -21.75
CA ASP A 107 -7.25 7.02 -21.22
C ASP A 107 -8.53 7.75 -20.79
N PHE A 108 -8.38 8.90 -20.16
CA PHE A 108 -9.53 9.75 -19.78
C PHE A 108 -10.33 10.19 -21.02
N ILE A 109 -9.66 10.75 -22.04
CA ILE A 109 -10.32 11.23 -23.26
C ILE A 109 -11.03 10.09 -23.97
N LEU A 110 -10.37 8.94 -24.14
CA LEU A 110 -10.95 7.78 -24.80
C LEU A 110 -12.17 7.24 -24.05
N SER A 111 -12.10 7.16 -22.73
CA SER A 111 -13.24 6.75 -21.89
C SER A 111 -14.45 7.69 -22.08
N LYS A 112 -14.20 9.01 -22.15
CA LYS A 112 -15.27 10.00 -22.35
C LYS A 112 -15.86 9.94 -23.75
N ILE A 113 -15.05 9.75 -24.80
CA ILE A 113 -15.52 9.55 -26.19
C ILE A 113 -16.41 8.31 -26.28
N LEU A 114 -16.08 7.24 -25.55
CA LEU A 114 -16.89 6.02 -25.50
C LEU A 114 -18.14 6.14 -24.60
N GLY A 115 -18.41 7.33 -24.04
CA GLY A 115 -19.56 7.59 -23.19
C GLY A 115 -19.51 6.92 -21.81
N MET A 116 -18.31 6.61 -21.32
CA MET A 116 -18.14 5.95 -20.03
C MET A 116 -17.96 6.95 -18.90
N LYS A 117 -18.43 6.60 -17.71
CA LYS A 117 -18.16 7.33 -16.48
C LYS A 117 -16.76 7.01 -16.00
N VAL A 118 -16.02 8.01 -15.52
CA VAL A 118 -14.64 7.84 -15.05
C VAL A 118 -14.58 8.09 -13.55
N VAL A 119 -14.05 7.09 -12.83
CA VAL A 119 -13.76 7.13 -11.39
C VAL A 119 -12.25 6.98 -11.20
N TYR A 120 -11.68 7.78 -10.31
CA TYR A 120 -10.27 7.70 -9.95
C TYR A 120 -10.10 7.38 -8.47
N THR A 121 -9.37 6.31 -8.14
CA THR A 121 -8.75 6.16 -6.82
C THR A 121 -7.37 6.81 -6.86
N ILE A 122 -7.13 7.80 -6.01
CA ILE A 122 -5.87 8.53 -5.91
C ILE A 122 -5.08 7.98 -4.73
N HIS A 123 -3.96 7.30 -5.03
CA HIS A 123 -3.07 6.74 -4.01
C HIS A 123 -2.11 7.78 -3.45
N ASP A 124 -1.51 8.60 -4.33
CA ASP A 124 -0.62 9.69 -3.95
C ASP A 124 -1.20 11.02 -4.47
N VAL A 125 -1.60 11.90 -3.56
CA VAL A 125 -2.25 13.18 -3.91
C VAL A 125 -1.26 14.15 -4.54
N VAL A 126 -0.10 14.29 -3.91
CA VAL A 126 1.05 15.07 -4.40
C VAL A 126 2.29 14.22 -4.21
N SER A 127 3.16 14.15 -5.21
CA SER A 127 4.42 13.41 -5.07
C SER A 127 5.27 13.99 -3.95
N PHE A 128 5.77 13.15 -3.05
CA PHE A 128 6.74 13.55 -2.02
C PHE A 128 8.14 13.74 -2.59
N GLU A 129 8.42 13.18 -3.73
CA GLU A 129 9.63 13.36 -4.52
C GLU A 129 9.30 14.40 -5.60
N ASN A 130 10.21 15.32 -5.90
CA ASN A 130 10.05 16.38 -6.92
C ASN A 130 9.82 15.83 -8.35
N THR A 131 9.16 14.71 -8.49
CA THR A 131 8.70 14.20 -9.78
C THR A 131 7.63 15.12 -10.29
N ARG A 132 7.86 15.68 -11.47
CA ARG A 132 7.01 16.65 -12.15
C ARG A 132 5.60 16.10 -12.32
N SER A 133 4.71 16.30 -11.34
CA SER A 133 3.29 16.18 -11.59
C SER A 133 2.92 17.30 -12.55
N ASN A 134 2.24 16.97 -13.64
CA ASN A 134 1.72 18.01 -14.52
C ASN A 134 0.41 18.54 -13.89
N ASP A 135 0.54 19.49 -12.95
CA ASP A 135 -0.61 20.01 -12.20
C ASP A 135 -1.73 20.57 -13.11
N ARG A 136 -1.37 21.11 -14.28
CA ARG A 136 -2.37 21.56 -15.27
C ARG A 136 -3.19 20.37 -15.80
N LEU A 137 -2.52 19.28 -16.12
CA LEU A 137 -3.16 18.08 -16.65
C LEU A 137 -3.99 17.41 -15.56
N SER A 138 -3.45 17.28 -14.34
CA SER A 138 -4.15 16.75 -13.17
C SER A 138 -5.42 17.55 -12.87
N ASN A 139 -5.33 18.89 -12.80
CA ASN A 139 -6.47 19.76 -12.61
C ASN A 139 -7.54 19.55 -13.69
N TRP A 140 -7.11 19.41 -14.94
CA TRP A 140 -8.05 19.28 -16.06
C TRP A 140 -8.83 17.97 -16.00
N ILE A 141 -8.17 16.83 -15.73
CA ILE A 141 -8.83 15.51 -15.62
C ILE A 141 -9.67 15.41 -14.35
N TYR A 142 -9.16 15.82 -13.19
CA TYR A 142 -9.88 15.71 -11.93
C TYR A 142 -11.15 16.56 -11.93
N LYS A 143 -11.11 17.76 -12.54
CA LYS A 143 -12.31 18.60 -12.70
C LYS A 143 -13.41 17.96 -13.54
N ARG A 144 -13.07 16.99 -14.41
CA ARG A 144 -13.98 16.33 -15.36
C ARG A 144 -14.24 14.87 -15.04
N ALA A 145 -13.59 14.31 -14.04
CA ALA A 145 -13.90 12.99 -13.52
C ALA A 145 -15.33 12.96 -12.97
N ASN A 146 -15.97 11.81 -13.00
CA ASN A 146 -17.32 11.65 -12.44
C ASN A 146 -17.26 11.49 -10.93
N LYS A 147 -16.20 10.86 -10.41
CA LYS A 147 -15.96 10.66 -8.99
C LYS A 147 -14.47 10.51 -8.71
N ILE A 148 -14.05 10.95 -7.55
CA ILE A 148 -12.71 10.72 -6.99
C ILE A 148 -12.86 9.94 -5.70
N ILE A 149 -11.95 9.02 -5.46
CA ILE A 149 -11.84 8.22 -4.22
C ILE A 149 -10.47 8.47 -3.61
N THR A 150 -10.42 8.71 -2.30
CA THR A 150 -9.22 8.76 -1.48
C THR A 150 -9.34 7.76 -0.33
N HIS A 151 -8.22 7.32 0.24
CA HIS A 151 -8.25 6.26 1.25
C HIS A 151 -8.51 6.74 2.69
N ASN A 152 -8.36 8.04 2.96
CA ASN A 152 -8.51 8.62 4.29
C ASN A 152 -8.86 10.12 4.21
N LYS A 153 -9.22 10.68 5.35
CA LYS A 153 -9.59 12.10 5.48
C LYS A 153 -8.43 13.03 5.12
N PHE A 154 -7.22 12.69 5.59
CA PHE A 154 -6.01 13.46 5.33
C PHE A 154 -5.77 13.63 3.82
N SER A 155 -5.83 12.54 3.05
CA SER A 155 -5.66 12.58 1.59
C SER A 155 -6.72 13.45 0.90
N LYS A 156 -7.99 13.39 1.36
CA LYS A 156 -9.07 14.25 0.86
C LYS A 156 -8.80 15.72 1.17
N GLU A 157 -8.34 16.05 2.37
CA GLU A 157 -8.02 17.42 2.78
C GLU A 157 -6.85 17.98 1.97
N ILE A 158 -5.75 17.21 1.84
CA ILE A 158 -4.61 17.60 1.00
C ILE A 158 -5.03 17.79 -0.44
N PHE A 159 -5.88 16.90 -0.98
CA PHE A 159 -6.41 17.06 -2.34
C PHE A 159 -7.19 18.38 -2.49
N ARG A 160 -8.10 18.67 -1.57
CA ARG A 160 -8.90 19.93 -1.60
C ARG A 160 -8.03 21.17 -1.41
N GLY A 161 -7.00 21.11 -0.57
CA GLY A 161 -6.03 22.20 -0.36
C GLY A 161 -5.18 22.48 -1.60
N HIS A 162 -4.73 21.42 -2.30
CA HIS A 162 -3.87 21.54 -3.49
C HIS A 162 -4.68 21.90 -4.76
N TYR A 163 -5.85 21.28 -4.95
CA TYR A 163 -6.70 21.42 -6.13
C TYR A 163 -7.98 22.25 -5.82
N LYS A 164 -7.79 23.51 -5.43
CA LYS A 164 -8.85 24.40 -4.90
C LYS A 164 -10.09 24.58 -5.79
N ASN A 165 -9.94 24.46 -7.13
CA ASN A 165 -11.01 24.73 -8.10
C ASN A 165 -11.66 23.46 -8.65
N ILE A 166 -11.54 22.33 -7.96
CA ILE A 166 -12.14 21.05 -8.36
C ILE A 166 -13.34 20.77 -7.47
N ASN A 167 -14.53 20.80 -8.09
CA ASN A 167 -15.80 20.52 -7.41
C ASN A 167 -16.23 19.05 -7.50
N THR A 168 -15.44 18.20 -8.20
CA THR A 168 -15.73 16.77 -8.29
C THR A 168 -15.86 16.17 -6.89
N GLU A 169 -16.90 15.40 -6.69
CA GLU A 169 -17.17 14.74 -5.41
C GLU A 169 -16.08 13.76 -5.07
N ILE A 170 -15.66 13.75 -3.78
CA ILE A 170 -14.60 12.89 -3.28
C ILE A 170 -15.17 12.01 -2.17
N ASP A 171 -15.20 10.73 -2.41
CA ASP A 171 -15.53 9.73 -1.40
C ASP A 171 -14.25 9.27 -0.67
N ILE A 172 -14.40 8.95 0.61
CA ILE A 172 -13.34 8.34 1.40
C ILE A 172 -13.66 6.86 1.50
N ILE A 173 -12.87 6.03 0.82
CA ILE A 173 -13.02 4.57 0.85
C ILE A 173 -11.68 3.98 1.24
N PRO A 174 -11.57 3.33 2.40
CA PRO A 174 -10.29 2.89 2.93
C PRO A 174 -9.63 1.81 2.06
N HIS A 175 -8.33 1.66 2.23
CA HIS A 175 -7.59 0.52 1.67
C HIS A 175 -7.97 -0.75 2.44
N GLY A 176 -8.33 -1.81 1.76
CA GLY A 176 -8.68 -3.07 2.39
C GLY A 176 -7.48 -3.83 2.98
N ASN A 177 -7.78 -4.82 3.80
CA ASN A 177 -6.77 -5.66 4.43
C ASN A 177 -6.12 -6.66 3.44
N TYR A 178 -5.05 -7.33 3.89
CA TYR A 178 -4.35 -8.36 3.09
C TYR A 178 -4.72 -9.78 3.49
N VAL A 179 -5.66 -9.98 4.41
CA VAL A 179 -6.05 -11.31 4.92
C VAL A 179 -6.35 -12.33 3.82
N PRO A 180 -7.09 -11.99 2.73
CA PRO A 180 -7.38 -12.96 1.66
C PRO A 180 -6.15 -13.44 0.87
N PHE A 181 -5.04 -12.71 0.97
CA PHE A 181 -3.82 -12.96 0.17
C PHE A 181 -2.70 -13.61 0.98
N LEU A 182 -2.90 -13.78 2.29
CA LEU A 182 -1.93 -14.43 3.14
C LEU A 182 -1.91 -15.93 2.85
N LYS A 183 -0.73 -16.46 2.61
CA LYS A 183 -0.51 -17.90 2.55
C LYS A 183 -0.56 -18.50 3.96
N VAL A 184 -0.40 -19.80 4.06
CA VAL A 184 -0.33 -20.52 5.35
C VAL A 184 0.69 -19.82 6.26
N LYS A 185 0.26 -19.52 7.50
CA LYS A 185 1.15 -18.89 8.49
C LYS A 185 2.33 -19.78 8.76
N ASN A 186 3.52 -19.31 8.43
CA ASN A 186 4.74 -19.97 8.80
C ASN A 186 4.92 -19.96 10.32
N ASP A 187 5.46 -21.04 10.86
CA ASP A 187 5.86 -21.12 12.27
C ASP A 187 7.00 -20.12 12.56
N LYS A 188 6.95 -19.49 13.74
CA LYS A 188 7.93 -18.49 14.17
C LYS A 188 9.34 -19.07 14.27
N THR A 189 9.47 -20.25 14.84
CA THR A 189 10.76 -20.93 15.05
C THR A 189 11.38 -21.33 13.71
N LEU A 190 10.57 -21.91 12.81
CA LEU A 190 11.04 -22.27 11.46
C LEU A 190 11.43 -21.02 10.67
N SER A 191 10.69 -19.93 10.78
CA SER A 191 10.98 -18.67 10.08
C SER A 191 12.26 -18.03 10.59
N ARG A 192 12.50 -18.03 11.90
CA ARG A 192 13.73 -17.54 12.49
C ARG A 192 14.94 -18.37 12.05
N ASN A 193 14.82 -19.70 12.02
CA ASN A 193 15.86 -20.59 11.49
C ASN A 193 16.14 -20.28 10.01
N TYR A 194 15.10 -20.14 9.19
CA TYR A 194 15.24 -19.80 7.77
C TYR A 194 15.99 -18.48 7.54
N LEU A 195 15.65 -17.46 8.33
CA LEU A 195 16.27 -16.13 8.25
C LEU A 195 17.57 -16.03 9.07
N ARG A 196 17.96 -17.06 9.83
CA ARG A 196 19.11 -17.06 10.75
C ARG A 196 19.01 -16.00 11.84
N ILE A 197 17.82 -15.84 12.40
CA ILE A 197 17.53 -14.94 13.52
C ILE A 197 17.62 -15.74 14.82
N PRO A 198 18.27 -15.21 15.88
CA PRO A 198 18.31 -15.87 17.18
C PRO A 198 16.92 -16.09 17.78
N GLN A 199 16.67 -17.29 18.32
CA GLN A 199 15.33 -17.72 18.75
C GLN A 199 14.80 -16.95 19.96
N GLU A 200 15.69 -16.61 20.89
CA GLU A 200 15.39 -16.00 22.18
C GLU A 200 15.20 -14.47 22.11
N LYS A 201 15.55 -13.84 20.97
CA LYS A 201 15.49 -12.40 20.82
C LYS A 201 14.07 -11.87 20.61
N LYS A 202 13.82 -10.65 21.07
CA LYS A 202 12.64 -9.86 20.69
C LYS A 202 12.90 -9.19 19.34
N VAL A 203 12.17 -9.59 18.32
CA VAL A 203 12.45 -9.20 16.93
C VAL A 203 11.57 -8.02 16.52
N LEU A 204 12.22 -6.90 16.23
CA LEU A 204 11.63 -5.74 15.57
C LEU A 204 11.79 -5.89 14.06
N LEU A 205 10.75 -5.62 13.29
CA LEU A 205 10.77 -5.68 11.82
C LEU A 205 10.54 -4.31 11.21
N PHE A 206 11.48 -3.85 10.39
CA PHE A 206 11.28 -2.79 9.40
C PHE A 206 11.17 -3.45 8.02
N PHE A 207 10.02 -3.31 7.35
CA PHE A 207 9.73 -4.02 6.11
C PHE A 207 9.32 -3.08 4.97
N GLY A 208 9.70 -3.45 3.75
CA GLY A 208 9.32 -2.82 2.50
C GLY A 208 10.37 -1.89 1.92
N MET A 209 10.03 -1.18 0.84
CA MET A 209 10.97 -0.30 0.14
C MET A 209 11.55 0.76 1.07
N ILE A 210 12.87 0.86 1.12
CA ILE A 210 13.59 1.80 1.99
C ILE A 210 13.70 3.15 1.26
N LYS A 211 12.87 4.11 1.67
CA LYS A 211 12.84 5.50 1.19
C LYS A 211 13.10 6.45 2.35
N LYS A 212 13.62 7.65 2.08
CA LYS A 212 13.84 8.69 3.13
C LYS A 212 12.57 8.98 3.94
N VAL A 213 11.41 9.01 3.28
CA VAL A 213 10.12 9.24 3.95
C VAL A 213 9.69 8.09 4.87
N LYS A 214 10.36 6.93 4.81
CA LYS A 214 10.08 5.78 5.68
C LYS A 214 10.84 5.83 7.02
N GLY A 215 11.77 6.77 7.20
CA GLY A 215 12.37 7.10 8.49
C GLY A 215 13.23 5.99 9.12
N LEU A 216 13.88 5.13 8.32
CA LEU A 216 14.75 4.07 8.87
C LEU A 216 15.83 4.64 9.79
N GLU A 217 16.34 5.83 9.50
CA GLU A 217 17.33 6.51 10.33
C GLU A 217 16.79 6.84 11.74
N VAL A 218 15.50 7.16 11.87
CA VAL A 218 14.87 7.43 13.18
C VAL A 218 14.87 6.15 14.03
N LEU A 219 14.53 5.01 13.41
CA LEU A 219 14.58 3.72 14.10
C LEU A 219 16.02 3.36 14.50
N LEU A 220 16.98 3.48 13.59
CA LEU A 220 18.39 3.18 13.89
C LEU A 220 18.95 4.03 15.02
N GLN A 221 18.59 5.32 15.10
CA GLN A 221 18.96 6.19 16.21
C GLN A 221 18.31 5.76 17.52
N ALA A 222 17.02 5.37 17.49
CA ALA A 222 16.30 4.87 18.66
C ALA A 222 16.91 3.57 19.19
N MET A 223 17.35 2.66 18.30
CA MET A 223 17.90 1.34 18.65
C MET A 223 19.08 1.43 19.61
N LYS A 224 19.93 2.46 19.54
CA LYS A 224 21.03 2.65 20.49
C LYS A 224 20.57 2.63 21.94
N LYS A 225 19.48 3.36 22.26
CA LYS A 225 18.91 3.42 23.61
C LYS A 225 18.11 2.17 23.94
N VAL A 226 17.44 1.59 22.95
CA VAL A 226 16.68 0.35 23.14
C VAL A 226 17.60 -0.79 23.57
N ILE A 227 18.73 -0.98 22.87
CA ILE A 227 19.69 -2.04 23.15
C ILE A 227 20.39 -1.84 24.51
N ALA A 228 20.68 -0.59 24.86
CA ALA A 228 21.26 -0.28 26.18
C ALA A 228 20.39 -0.74 27.36
N ASN A 229 19.06 -0.75 27.17
CA ASN A 229 18.10 -1.18 28.18
C ASN A 229 17.63 -2.64 28.02
N ASN A 230 17.67 -3.16 26.78
CA ASN A 230 17.17 -4.49 26.40
C ASN A 230 18.13 -5.15 25.43
N SER A 231 19.13 -5.85 25.92
CA SER A 231 20.15 -6.54 25.10
C SER A 231 19.60 -7.76 24.30
N ASP A 232 18.36 -8.17 24.59
CA ASP A 232 17.65 -9.26 23.92
C ASP A 232 16.84 -8.81 22.69
N VAL A 233 16.95 -7.53 22.29
CA VAL A 233 16.30 -7.00 21.08
C VAL A 233 17.14 -7.25 19.84
N PHE A 234 16.48 -7.53 18.71
CA PHE A 234 17.08 -7.74 17.43
C PHE A 234 16.27 -7.07 16.32
N LEU A 235 16.92 -6.30 15.44
CA LEU A 235 16.28 -5.58 14.35
C LEU A 235 16.47 -6.29 13.02
N VAL A 236 15.36 -6.58 12.32
CA VAL A 236 15.37 -7.07 10.95
C VAL A 236 14.97 -5.94 10.01
N ILE A 237 15.85 -5.60 9.07
CA ILE A 237 15.62 -4.62 8.01
C ILE A 237 15.51 -5.37 6.70
N ALA A 238 14.31 -5.41 6.11
CA ALA A 238 14.02 -6.16 4.91
C ALA A 238 13.37 -5.30 3.83
N GLY A 239 14.08 -5.09 2.72
CA GLY A 239 13.60 -4.31 1.58
C GLY A 239 14.70 -3.63 0.80
N ARG A 240 14.45 -3.33 -0.46
CA ARG A 240 15.42 -2.65 -1.33
C ARG A 240 15.40 -1.13 -1.11
N VAL A 241 16.57 -0.53 -1.03
CA VAL A 241 16.73 0.93 -1.08
C VAL A 241 16.26 1.47 -2.43
N TRP A 242 15.51 2.57 -2.39
CA TRP A 242 15.02 3.30 -3.55
C TRP A 242 15.76 4.63 -3.70
N GLU A 243 16.40 4.84 -4.86
CA GLU A 243 17.07 6.09 -5.26
C GLU A 243 18.18 6.61 -4.32
N ASN A 244 18.45 5.94 -3.23
CA ASN A 244 19.49 6.30 -2.26
C ASN A 244 20.54 5.19 -2.16
N ASP A 245 21.67 5.53 -1.57
CA ASP A 245 22.67 4.56 -1.16
C ASP A 245 22.38 4.10 0.28
N PHE A 246 22.44 2.79 0.52
CA PHE A 246 22.30 2.22 1.87
C PHE A 246 23.44 2.65 2.81
N SER A 247 24.55 3.14 2.28
CA SER A 247 25.72 3.60 3.05
C SER A 247 25.37 4.59 4.16
N ILE A 248 24.35 5.44 3.95
CA ILE A 248 23.86 6.38 4.96
C ILE A 248 23.37 5.63 6.21
N TYR A 249 22.59 4.57 6.01
CA TYR A 249 22.06 3.74 7.10
C TYR A 249 23.15 2.85 7.70
N GLN A 250 24.05 2.31 6.85
CA GLN A 250 25.22 1.54 7.31
C GLN A 250 26.13 2.36 8.22
N LYS A 251 26.32 3.63 7.91
CA LYS A 251 27.09 4.52 8.78
C LYS A 251 26.42 4.67 10.15
N ILE A 252 25.11 4.89 10.23
CA ILE A 252 24.38 4.98 11.51
C ILE A 252 24.50 3.68 12.30
N ILE A 253 24.41 2.53 11.64
CA ILE A 253 24.58 1.20 12.24
C ILE A 253 25.95 1.09 12.88
N ASN A 254 27.01 1.44 12.14
CA ASN A 254 28.39 1.35 12.62
C ASN A 254 28.65 2.34 13.78
N ASP A 255 28.26 3.61 13.61
CA ASP A 255 28.46 4.68 14.62
C ASP A 255 27.74 4.38 15.95
N ASN A 256 26.68 3.58 15.93
CA ASN A 256 25.92 3.19 17.12
C ASN A 256 26.18 1.74 17.58
N ASN A 257 27.16 1.04 17.00
CA ASN A 257 27.51 -0.36 17.32
C ASN A 257 26.32 -1.33 17.23
N LEU A 258 25.50 -1.18 16.18
CA LEU A 258 24.29 -1.99 16.00
C LEU A 258 24.51 -3.26 15.16
N SER A 259 25.70 -3.52 14.66
CA SER A 259 25.98 -4.60 13.69
C SER A 259 25.57 -5.98 14.22
N ASP A 260 25.83 -6.28 15.49
CA ASP A 260 25.47 -7.55 16.11
C ASP A 260 23.99 -7.68 16.49
N TYR A 261 23.22 -6.59 16.35
CA TYR A 261 21.81 -6.50 16.69
C TYR A 261 20.91 -6.33 15.47
N CYS A 262 21.48 -6.41 14.25
CA CYS A 262 20.74 -6.18 13.01
C CYS A 262 20.95 -7.29 11.99
N LEU A 263 19.86 -7.75 11.37
CA LEU A 263 19.88 -8.50 10.12
C LEU A 263 19.42 -7.57 8.99
N ILE A 264 20.26 -7.42 7.95
CA ILE A 264 19.98 -6.48 6.85
C ILE A 264 19.82 -7.24 5.54
N HIS A 265 18.63 -7.24 4.99
CA HIS A 265 18.32 -7.76 3.66
C HIS A 265 17.94 -6.60 2.72
N ASN A 266 18.97 -5.82 2.30
CA ASN A 266 18.81 -4.74 1.31
C ASN A 266 18.63 -5.30 -0.10
N LYS A 267 17.49 -5.94 -0.35
CA LYS A 267 17.12 -6.54 -1.64
C LYS A 267 15.60 -6.54 -1.81
N PHE A 268 15.14 -6.78 -3.03
CA PHE A 268 13.73 -7.10 -3.24
C PHE A 268 13.41 -8.41 -2.51
N ILE A 269 12.36 -8.41 -1.70
CA ILE A 269 11.89 -9.61 -1.00
C ILE A 269 10.82 -10.26 -1.88
N PRO A 270 11.05 -11.46 -2.39
CA PRO A 270 10.06 -12.22 -3.13
C PRO A 270 8.80 -12.45 -2.29
N HIS A 271 7.65 -12.50 -2.95
CA HIS A 271 6.37 -12.65 -2.23
C HIS A 271 6.29 -13.95 -1.41
N GLU A 272 6.91 -15.00 -1.88
CA GLU A 272 7.02 -16.30 -1.20
C GLU A 272 7.82 -16.24 0.11
N ASP A 273 8.73 -15.27 0.26
CA ASP A 273 9.57 -15.11 1.45
C ASP A 273 8.94 -14.15 2.48
N VAL A 274 7.95 -13.34 2.09
CA VAL A 274 7.35 -12.30 2.95
C VAL A 274 6.83 -12.88 4.27
N ASP A 275 6.18 -14.05 4.21
CA ASP A 275 5.63 -14.74 5.37
C ASP A 275 6.68 -15.01 6.44
N HIS A 276 7.93 -15.38 6.06
CA HIS A 276 9.00 -15.64 7.00
C HIS A 276 9.40 -14.40 7.80
N TYR A 277 9.43 -13.22 7.16
CA TYR A 277 9.76 -11.97 7.86
C TYR A 277 8.69 -11.61 8.89
N TYR A 278 7.42 -11.67 8.49
CA TYR A 278 6.34 -11.38 9.42
C TYR A 278 6.22 -12.44 10.51
N ALA A 279 6.32 -13.74 10.19
CA ALA A 279 6.26 -14.80 11.17
C ALA A 279 7.37 -14.69 12.23
N SER A 280 8.60 -14.31 11.84
CA SER A 280 9.73 -14.15 12.74
C SER A 280 9.62 -12.97 13.71
N ALA A 281 8.83 -11.94 13.36
CA ALA A 281 8.74 -10.67 14.08
C ALA A 281 7.78 -10.72 15.28
N ASP A 282 8.13 -9.96 16.33
CA ASP A 282 7.27 -9.69 17.48
C ASP A 282 6.54 -8.34 17.33
N LEU A 283 7.20 -7.34 16.73
CA LEU A 283 6.66 -6.01 16.55
C LEU A 283 7.14 -5.45 15.20
N VAL A 284 6.24 -4.83 14.43
CA VAL A 284 6.60 -4.11 13.20
C VAL A 284 6.70 -2.63 13.47
N VAL A 285 7.80 -2.01 13.04
CA VAL A 285 8.09 -0.59 13.28
C VAL A 285 7.94 0.19 11.98
N LEU A 286 7.06 1.19 11.97
CA LEU A 286 6.77 2.06 10.83
C LEU A 286 7.09 3.52 11.18
N PRO A 287 8.36 3.93 11.19
CA PRO A 287 8.82 5.24 11.68
C PRO A 287 8.73 6.30 10.58
N TYR A 288 7.59 6.35 9.90
CA TYR A 288 7.40 7.16 8.72
C TYR A 288 7.40 8.66 9.05
N LYS A 289 7.94 9.46 8.13
CA LYS A 289 7.93 10.91 8.18
C LYS A 289 6.82 11.52 7.33
N ARG A 290 6.45 10.83 6.26
CA ARG A 290 5.36 11.24 5.36
C ARG A 290 4.73 10.01 4.72
N ILE A 291 3.42 10.01 4.60
CA ILE A 291 2.65 8.96 3.93
C ILE A 291 1.24 9.46 3.62
N TYR A 292 0.63 8.98 2.54
CA TYR A 292 -0.80 9.13 2.27
C TYR A 292 -1.58 7.91 2.73
N GLN A 293 -1.00 6.73 2.52
CA GLN A 293 -1.55 5.47 3.01
C GLN A 293 -0.44 4.42 3.05
N SER A 294 -0.57 3.39 3.89
CA SER A 294 0.46 2.37 4.05
C SER A 294 -0.04 0.95 3.85
N GLY A 295 0.24 0.38 2.67
CA GLY A 295 0.02 -1.04 2.45
C GLY A 295 0.83 -1.93 3.40
N VAL A 296 2.01 -1.48 3.85
CA VAL A 296 2.83 -2.22 4.84
C VAL A 296 2.14 -2.26 6.21
N LEU A 297 1.49 -1.16 6.64
CA LEU A 297 0.69 -1.16 7.87
C LEU A 297 -0.46 -2.17 7.78
N MET A 298 -1.25 -2.09 6.69
CA MET A 298 -2.37 -3.01 6.46
C MET A 298 -1.90 -4.47 6.43
N MET A 299 -0.78 -4.73 5.76
CA MET A 299 -0.17 -6.05 5.68
C MET A 299 0.30 -6.54 7.06
N SER A 300 1.00 -5.71 7.82
CA SER A 300 1.51 -6.07 9.16
C SER A 300 0.39 -6.49 10.10
N MET A 301 -0.68 -5.70 10.16
CA MET A 301 -1.84 -6.01 10.98
C MET A 301 -2.62 -7.23 10.45
N SER A 302 -2.65 -7.46 9.14
CA SER A 302 -3.23 -8.67 8.53
C SER A 302 -2.44 -9.93 8.90
N TYR A 303 -1.10 -9.84 9.01
CA TYR A 303 -0.24 -10.90 9.55
C TYR A 303 -0.36 -11.05 11.08
N GLU A 304 -1.33 -10.36 11.69
CA GLU A 304 -1.56 -10.38 13.15
C GLU A 304 -0.30 -9.94 13.92
N LYS A 305 0.40 -8.93 13.44
CA LYS A 305 1.53 -8.34 14.15
C LYS A 305 1.11 -7.07 14.87
N ALA A 306 1.60 -6.91 16.10
CA ALA A 306 1.57 -5.61 16.73
C ALA A 306 2.39 -4.63 15.89
N VAL A 307 1.96 -3.37 15.85
CA VAL A 307 2.61 -2.32 15.09
C VAL A 307 2.91 -1.13 15.98
N ILE A 308 4.03 -0.47 15.75
CA ILE A 308 4.30 0.87 16.26
C ILE A 308 4.48 1.83 15.08
N VAL A 309 3.74 2.92 15.08
CA VAL A 309 3.68 3.88 13.99
C VAL A 309 3.98 5.29 14.49
N SER A 310 4.48 6.15 13.61
CA SER A 310 4.54 7.60 13.88
C SER A 310 3.12 8.21 13.88
N ASP A 311 2.93 9.32 14.60
CA ASP A 311 1.66 10.03 14.79
C ASP A 311 1.14 10.79 13.56
N LEU A 312 1.49 10.31 12.36
CA LEU A 312 1.01 10.88 11.11
C LEU A 312 -0.50 10.63 10.93
N PRO A 313 -1.28 11.64 10.48
CA PRO A 313 -2.73 11.51 10.32
C PRO A 313 -3.18 10.25 9.59
N PRO A 314 -2.59 9.82 8.45
CA PRO A 314 -3.02 8.60 7.76
C PRO A 314 -2.75 7.31 8.54
N LEU A 315 -1.81 7.31 9.47
CA LEU A 315 -1.49 6.14 10.28
C LEU A 315 -2.40 6.05 11.51
N ILE A 316 -2.65 7.19 12.18
CA ILE A 316 -3.53 7.24 13.36
C ILE A 316 -5.02 7.17 13.02
N GLU A 317 -5.42 7.32 11.75
CA GLU A 317 -6.77 6.95 11.32
C GLU A 317 -7.00 5.42 11.35
N VAL A 318 -5.92 4.63 11.26
CA VAL A 318 -5.95 3.16 11.31
C VAL A 318 -5.60 2.64 12.70
N VAL A 319 -4.62 3.26 13.36
CA VAL A 319 -4.03 2.80 14.63
C VAL A 319 -4.46 3.72 15.78
N GLU A 320 -5.14 3.14 16.78
CA GLU A 320 -5.45 3.78 18.05
C GLU A 320 -4.37 3.37 19.07
N ASP A 321 -3.68 4.38 19.67
CA ASP A 321 -2.56 4.14 20.60
C ASP A 321 -2.97 3.28 21.78
N MET A 322 -2.13 2.32 22.13
CA MET A 322 -2.31 1.37 23.23
C MET A 322 -3.53 0.44 23.08
N LYS A 323 -4.22 0.46 21.93
CA LYS A 323 -5.40 -0.38 21.67
C LYS A 323 -5.24 -1.25 20.43
N THR A 324 -5.07 -0.66 19.25
CA THR A 324 -4.92 -1.41 17.99
C THR A 324 -3.49 -1.39 17.45
N GLY A 325 -2.61 -0.68 18.13
CA GLY A 325 -1.19 -0.53 17.86
C GLY A 325 -0.59 0.47 18.86
N PHE A 326 0.62 0.90 18.60
CA PHE A 326 1.33 1.89 19.40
C PHE A 326 1.69 3.10 18.54
N VAL A 327 1.66 4.29 19.15
CA VAL A 327 1.95 5.55 18.46
C VAL A 327 3.10 6.26 19.14
N PHE A 328 4.02 6.83 18.37
CA PHE A 328 5.10 7.67 18.86
C PHE A 328 5.18 8.96 18.02
N GLU A 329 5.84 10.00 18.54
CA GLU A 329 6.01 11.28 17.87
C GLU A 329 6.89 11.15 16.62
N SER A 330 6.38 11.57 15.47
CA SER A 330 7.08 11.49 14.18
C SER A 330 8.43 12.20 14.21
N GLU A 331 9.43 11.59 13.54
CA GLU A 331 10.81 12.08 13.44
C GLU A 331 11.55 12.19 14.79
N ASN A 332 10.97 11.70 15.89
CA ASN A 332 11.54 11.72 17.23
C ASN A 332 12.04 10.33 17.66
N SER A 333 13.35 10.11 17.56
CA SER A 333 13.99 8.84 17.96
C SER A 333 13.95 8.60 19.47
N GLU A 334 13.87 9.67 20.28
CA GLU A 334 13.72 9.56 21.75
C GLU A 334 12.35 9.00 22.09
N SER A 335 11.29 9.63 21.61
CA SER A 335 9.90 9.14 21.77
C SER A 335 9.76 7.69 21.31
N LEU A 336 10.37 7.33 20.17
CA LEU A 336 10.37 5.94 19.67
C LEU A 336 11.09 5.01 20.64
N SER A 337 12.27 5.39 21.16
CA SER A 337 13.05 4.52 22.04
C SER A 337 12.36 4.30 23.38
N GLU A 338 11.76 5.32 23.99
CA GLU A 338 11.00 5.24 25.23
C GLU A 338 9.77 4.32 25.06
N LYS A 339 9.02 4.51 23.97
CA LYS A 339 7.85 3.69 23.67
C LYS A 339 8.23 2.23 23.44
N LEU A 340 9.31 1.95 22.67
CA LEU A 340 9.82 0.59 22.45
C LEU A 340 10.25 -0.07 23.75
N ASN A 341 11.01 0.61 24.61
CA ASN A 341 11.42 0.07 25.90
C ASN A 341 10.20 -0.32 26.76
N ARG A 342 9.18 0.52 26.81
CA ARG A 342 7.93 0.25 27.54
C ARG A 342 7.18 -0.95 26.96
N ILE A 343 7.02 -1.02 25.65
CA ILE A 343 6.31 -2.12 24.98
C ILE A 343 7.04 -3.46 25.20
N LEU A 344 8.36 -3.46 25.05
CA LEU A 344 9.16 -4.68 25.16
C LEU A 344 9.26 -5.20 26.60
N SER A 345 9.00 -4.37 27.61
CA SER A 345 8.92 -4.80 29.01
C SER A 345 7.55 -5.34 29.42
N ASP A 346 6.49 -5.08 28.63
CA ASP A 346 5.11 -5.51 28.92
C ASP A 346 4.58 -6.43 27.81
N THR A 347 4.93 -7.70 27.91
CA THR A 347 4.53 -8.71 26.92
C THR A 347 3.02 -8.96 26.90
N ASN A 348 2.33 -8.77 28.03
CA ASN A 348 0.88 -8.94 28.11
C ASN A 348 0.17 -7.83 27.31
N LYS A 349 0.61 -6.58 27.48
CA LYS A 349 0.07 -5.46 26.73
C LYS A 349 0.37 -5.56 25.23
N LEU A 350 1.57 -6.02 24.89
CA LEU A 350 1.94 -6.27 23.48
C LEU A 350 0.99 -7.29 22.83
N GLU A 351 0.68 -8.37 23.55
CA GLU A 351 -0.21 -9.42 23.04
C GLU A 351 -1.67 -8.95 22.93
N GLU A 352 -2.18 -8.22 23.94
CA GLU A 352 -3.50 -7.60 23.91
C GLU A 352 -3.66 -6.70 22.67
N VAL A 353 -2.73 -5.77 22.49
CA VAL A 353 -2.74 -4.82 21.35
C VAL A 353 -2.61 -5.53 20.01
N ARG A 354 -1.82 -6.60 19.94
CA ARG A 354 -1.70 -7.46 18.74
C ARG A 354 -3.06 -8.06 18.35
N ILE A 355 -3.78 -8.62 19.32
CA ILE A 355 -5.09 -9.26 19.11
C ILE A 355 -6.13 -8.21 18.68
N GLU A 356 -6.22 -7.10 19.40
CA GLU A 356 -7.16 -6.02 19.10
C GLU A 356 -6.88 -5.40 17.72
N GLY A 357 -5.60 -5.17 17.38
CA GLY A 357 -5.20 -4.68 16.07
C GLY A 357 -5.57 -5.62 14.93
N SER A 358 -5.39 -6.93 15.12
CA SER A 358 -5.80 -7.95 14.15
C SER A 358 -7.32 -7.97 13.95
N ASN A 359 -8.10 -7.92 15.03
CA ASN A 359 -9.55 -7.91 14.96
C ASN A 359 -10.05 -6.63 14.26
N HIS A 360 -9.45 -5.49 14.58
CA HIS A 360 -9.78 -4.21 13.97
C HIS A 360 -9.57 -4.24 12.44
N ILE A 361 -8.41 -4.74 11.98
CA ILE A 361 -8.13 -4.76 10.55
C ILE A 361 -9.03 -5.74 9.78
N LYS A 362 -9.37 -6.88 10.40
CA LYS A 362 -10.25 -7.89 9.80
C LYS A 362 -11.68 -7.41 9.68
N SER A 363 -12.17 -6.64 10.63
CA SER A 363 -13.57 -6.17 10.65
C SER A 363 -13.77 -4.88 9.86
N LYS A 364 -13.00 -3.83 10.16
CA LYS A 364 -13.20 -2.50 9.60
C LYS A 364 -12.68 -2.34 8.16
N TYR A 365 -11.68 -3.14 7.78
CA TYR A 365 -11.03 -3.05 6.48
C TYR A 365 -11.29 -4.30 5.61
N ASP A 366 -12.43 -4.92 5.81
CA ASP A 366 -12.90 -6.06 5.02
C ASP A 366 -13.29 -5.64 3.60
N TRP A 367 -12.91 -6.43 2.61
CA TRP A 367 -13.15 -6.09 1.21
C TRP A 367 -14.62 -6.13 0.80
N LEU A 368 -15.46 -6.94 1.46
CA LEU A 368 -16.90 -6.93 1.19
C LEU A 368 -17.53 -5.62 1.62
N GLU A 369 -17.18 -5.10 2.81
CA GLU A 369 -17.69 -3.81 3.28
C GLU A 369 -17.19 -2.66 2.39
N ILE A 370 -15.92 -2.68 2.04
CA ILE A 370 -15.32 -1.73 1.08
C ILE A 370 -16.01 -1.82 -0.28
N GLY A 371 -16.30 -3.02 -0.77
CA GLY A 371 -17.04 -3.25 -2.00
C GLY A 371 -18.45 -2.66 -1.98
N LYS A 372 -19.16 -2.75 -0.84
CA LYS A 372 -20.47 -2.11 -0.64
C LYS A 372 -20.37 -0.58 -0.70
N GLU A 373 -19.36 0.01 -0.08
CA GLU A 373 -19.12 1.45 -0.13
C GLU A 373 -18.80 1.93 -1.55
N MET A 374 -17.91 1.21 -2.25
CA MET A 374 -17.58 1.49 -3.66
C MET A 374 -18.82 1.37 -4.56
N LYS A 375 -19.66 0.37 -4.34
CA LYS A 375 -20.92 0.22 -5.07
C LYS A 375 -21.82 1.43 -4.90
N LYS A 376 -22.01 1.94 -3.67
CA LYS A 376 -22.76 3.17 -3.41
C LYS A 376 -22.17 4.36 -4.16
N SER A 377 -20.85 4.49 -4.16
CA SER A 377 -20.12 5.52 -4.91
C SER A 377 -20.40 5.44 -6.41
N TYR A 378 -20.41 4.24 -6.99
CA TYR A 378 -20.74 4.06 -8.41
C TYR A 378 -22.21 4.37 -8.72
N GLN A 379 -23.14 4.01 -7.83
CA GLN A 379 -24.57 4.29 -8.00
C GLN A 379 -24.87 5.77 -8.03
N SER A 380 -24.13 6.57 -7.28
CA SER A 380 -24.32 8.03 -7.24
C SER A 380 -24.00 8.75 -8.55
N ILE A 381 -23.34 8.09 -9.51
CA ILE A 381 -22.92 8.67 -10.79
C ILE A 381 -23.60 8.04 -12.02
N LEU A 382 -24.41 6.99 -11.84
CA LEU A 382 -25.16 6.33 -12.90
C LEU A 382 -26.49 7.00 -13.17
#